data_56ffaea9a715f78de093c1ede3fe00b2
#
_entry.id   56ffaea9a715f78de093c1ede3fe00b2
#
_cell.length_a   1.000
_cell.length_b   1.000
_cell.length_c   1.000
_cell.angle_alpha   90.00
_cell.angle_beta   90.00
_cell.angle_gamma   90.00
#
_symmetry.space_group_name_H-M   'P 1'
#
loop_
_entity.id
_entity.type
_entity.pdbx_description
1 polymer ?
#
loop_
_entity_poly.entity_id
_entity_poly.type
_entity_poly.pdbx_seq_one_letter_code
_entity_poly.pdbx_strand_id
1 'polypeptide(L)'
;VQLNFNSPKPIYLQMVDEVKKALARGELKPGDKIPSHKEQAQLLQVNPNTVMRAYQEMEREGLTETLRGQGTFIKNDSAILQSIRSEMAQAAVQQFIEDMRGLGIEPEEMAHMLRVTLNKEG
;
A
#
# COMPACT_ATOMS: atom_id res chain seq x y z
N VAL A 1 6.23 -1.64 9.16
CA VAL A 1 6.53 -1.06 7.84
C VAL A 1 7.85 -1.61 7.34
N GLN A 2 7.85 -2.24 6.19
CA GLN A 2 9.05 -2.78 5.57
C GLN A 2 9.46 -1.90 4.40
N LEU A 3 10.55 -1.15 4.61
CA LEU A 3 11.11 -0.30 3.58
C LEU A 3 12.37 -0.96 3.00
N ASN A 4 12.47 -0.94 1.67
CA ASN A 4 13.63 -1.49 0.99
C ASN A 4 14.43 -0.37 0.31
N PHE A 5 15.54 0.03 0.94
CA PHE A 5 16.38 1.10 0.44
C PHE A 5 17.16 0.71 -0.82
N ASN A 6 17.21 -0.57 -1.14
CA ASN A 6 17.88 -1.07 -2.35
C ASN A 6 16.92 -1.21 -3.54
N SER A 7 15.63 -1.01 -3.33
CA SER A 7 14.63 -1.06 -4.40
C SER A 7 14.71 0.19 -5.27
N PRO A 8 14.47 0.09 -6.60
CA PRO A 8 14.38 1.27 -7.45
C PRO A 8 13.18 2.17 -7.12
N LYS A 9 12.19 1.65 -6.39
CA LYS A 9 11.03 2.44 -5.99
C LYS A 9 11.41 3.44 -4.90
N PRO A 10 11.10 4.74 -5.07
CA PRO A 10 11.40 5.75 -4.05
C PRO A 10 10.80 5.39 -2.69
N ILE A 11 11.53 5.70 -1.61
CA ILE A 11 11.10 5.36 -0.25
C ILE A 11 9.74 5.99 0.07
N TYR A 12 9.49 7.24 -0.34
CA TYR A 12 8.22 7.88 -0.02
C TYR A 12 7.03 7.13 -0.65
N LEU A 13 7.21 6.55 -1.84
CA LEU A 13 6.16 5.75 -2.48
C LEU A 13 5.98 4.41 -1.79
N GLN A 14 7.07 3.80 -1.31
CA GLN A 14 6.97 2.58 -0.52
C GLN A 14 6.18 2.82 0.77
N MET A 15 6.36 3.98 1.40
CA MET A 15 5.61 4.36 2.60
C MET A 15 4.11 4.48 2.29
N VAL A 16 3.77 5.11 1.18
CA VAL A 16 2.38 5.24 0.73
C VAL A 16 1.78 3.84 0.51
N ASP A 17 2.53 2.96 -0.15
CA ASP A 17 2.06 1.59 -0.40
C ASP A 17 1.82 0.81 0.90
N GLU A 18 2.68 0.99 1.90
CA GLU A 18 2.51 0.31 3.19
C GLU A 18 1.23 0.75 3.90
N VAL A 19 0.91 2.03 3.82
CA VAL A 19 -0.36 2.55 4.36
C VAL A 19 -1.54 1.94 3.60
N LYS A 20 -1.47 1.91 2.26
CA LYS A 20 -2.52 1.31 1.43
C LYS A 20 -2.73 -0.16 1.77
N LYS A 21 -1.66 -0.91 1.98
CA LYS A 21 -1.75 -2.32 2.36
C LYS A 21 -2.41 -2.48 3.73
N ALA A 22 -2.05 -1.64 4.69
CA ALA A 22 -2.66 -1.67 6.02
C ALA A 22 -4.16 -1.37 5.95
N LEU A 23 -4.56 -0.42 5.10
CA LEU A 23 -5.96 -0.12 4.84
C LEU A 23 -6.67 -1.31 4.18
N ALA A 24 -6.04 -1.94 3.19
CA ALA A 24 -6.61 -3.08 2.49
C ALA A 24 -6.82 -4.27 3.42
N ARG A 25 -5.91 -4.47 4.39
CA ARG A 25 -6.01 -5.56 5.38
C ARG A 25 -6.96 -5.23 6.55
N GLY A 26 -7.43 -4.00 6.65
CA GLY A 26 -8.27 -3.57 7.76
C GLY A 26 -7.50 -3.26 9.05
N GLU A 27 -6.19 -3.18 8.98
CA GLU A 27 -5.34 -2.78 10.12
C GLU A 27 -5.46 -1.30 10.42
N LEU A 28 -5.68 -0.49 9.37
CA LEU A 28 -6.05 0.91 9.48
C LEU A 28 -7.48 1.07 8.98
N LYS A 29 -8.25 1.94 9.61
CA LYS A 29 -9.67 2.13 9.31
C LYS A 29 -9.96 3.60 9.03
N PRO A 30 -11.08 3.90 8.35
CA PRO A 30 -11.50 5.29 8.16
C PRO A 30 -11.55 6.04 9.49
N GLY A 31 -10.96 7.22 9.52
CA GLY A 31 -10.94 8.06 10.70
C GLY A 31 -9.84 7.77 11.71
N ASP A 32 -9.06 6.71 11.51
CA ASP A 32 -7.95 6.40 12.42
C ASP A 32 -6.89 7.50 12.38
N LYS A 33 -6.37 7.83 13.56
CA LYS A 33 -5.27 8.77 13.69
C LYS A 33 -3.96 8.03 13.41
N ILE A 34 -3.10 8.65 12.62
CA ILE A 34 -1.75 8.13 12.35
C ILE A 34 -0.72 9.09 12.93
N PRO A 35 0.52 8.63 13.16
CA PRO A 35 1.57 9.51 13.67
C PRO A 35 1.76 10.72 12.76
N SER A 36 2.14 11.86 13.34
CA SER A 36 2.52 13.02 12.53
C SER A 36 3.75 12.66 11.69
N HIS A 37 4.02 13.46 10.64
CA HIS A 37 5.18 13.19 9.80
C HIS A 37 6.49 13.25 10.59
N LYS A 38 6.56 14.12 11.59
CA LYS A 38 7.75 14.22 12.46
C LYS A 38 7.91 12.99 13.34
N GLU A 39 6.82 12.53 13.94
CA GLU A 39 6.83 11.32 14.76
C GLU A 39 7.21 10.09 13.91
N GLN A 40 6.63 10.00 12.72
CA GLN A 40 6.90 8.88 11.83
C GLN A 40 8.36 8.86 11.38
N ALA A 41 8.94 10.04 11.09
CA ALA A 41 10.34 10.14 10.72
C ALA A 41 11.25 9.61 11.83
N GLN A 42 10.93 9.90 13.08
CA GLN A 42 11.67 9.40 14.23
C GLN A 42 11.51 7.89 14.41
N LEU A 43 10.27 7.41 14.28
CA LEU A 43 9.96 5.98 14.44
C LEU A 43 10.67 5.12 13.39
N LEU A 44 10.69 5.58 12.14
CA LEU A 44 11.27 4.82 11.04
C LEU A 44 12.74 5.15 10.77
N GLN A 45 13.28 6.18 11.43
CA GLN A 45 14.64 6.70 11.19
C GLN A 45 14.85 7.03 9.71
N VAL A 46 13.88 7.71 9.13
CA VAL A 46 13.89 8.16 7.74
C VAL A 46 13.95 9.67 7.73
N ASN A 47 14.57 10.24 6.70
CA ASN A 47 14.68 11.69 6.53
C ASN A 47 13.29 12.32 6.62
N PRO A 48 13.09 13.34 7.48
CA PRO A 48 11.78 13.99 7.64
C PRO A 48 11.20 14.52 6.33
N ASN A 49 12.04 14.99 5.40
CA ASN A 49 11.54 15.46 4.10
C ASN A 49 10.95 14.33 3.26
N THR A 50 11.52 13.14 3.35
CA THR A 50 11.00 11.95 2.67
C THR A 50 9.62 11.56 3.23
N VAL A 51 9.49 11.59 4.55
CA VAL A 51 8.23 11.29 5.23
C VAL A 51 7.18 12.34 4.88
N MET A 52 7.58 13.63 4.91
CA MET A 52 6.67 14.72 4.53
C MET A 52 6.15 14.53 3.11
N ARG A 53 7.02 14.12 2.18
CA ARG A 53 6.62 13.86 0.80
C ARG A 53 5.61 12.73 0.71
N ALA A 54 5.81 11.67 1.50
CA ALA A 54 4.84 10.56 1.56
C ALA A 54 3.47 11.05 2.06
N TYR A 55 3.47 11.86 3.10
CA TYR A 55 2.25 12.40 3.68
C TYR A 55 1.53 13.33 2.70
N GLN A 56 2.27 14.17 1.98
CA GLN A 56 1.70 15.04 0.96
C GLN A 56 1.06 14.21 -0.17
N GLU A 57 1.72 13.14 -0.57
CA GLU A 57 1.20 12.25 -1.61
C GLU A 57 -0.09 11.56 -1.15
N MET A 58 -0.13 11.07 0.09
CA MET A 58 -1.33 10.45 0.64
C MET A 58 -2.50 11.43 0.69
N GLU A 59 -2.23 12.67 1.09
CA GLU A 59 -3.26 13.71 1.14
C GLU A 59 -3.76 14.05 -0.27
N ARG A 60 -2.83 14.15 -1.24
CA ARG A 60 -3.18 14.38 -2.63
C ARG A 60 -4.09 13.28 -3.19
N GLU A 61 -3.83 12.04 -2.81
CA GLU A 61 -4.64 10.89 -3.25
C GLU A 61 -5.95 10.73 -2.47
N GLY A 62 -6.18 11.57 -1.46
CA GLY A 62 -7.40 11.50 -0.66
C GLY A 62 -7.41 10.42 0.41
N LEU A 63 -6.23 9.88 0.76
CA LEU A 63 -6.13 8.82 1.78
C LEU A 63 -6.12 9.35 3.19
N THR A 64 -5.53 10.53 3.37
CA THR A 64 -5.37 11.15 4.68
C THR A 64 -5.79 12.60 4.64
N GLU A 65 -6.04 13.14 5.83
CA GLU A 65 -6.27 14.57 6.00
C GLU A 65 -5.58 15.03 7.28
N THR A 66 -5.05 16.24 7.25
CA THR A 66 -4.43 16.85 8.42
C THR A 66 -5.40 17.88 8.97
N LEU A 67 -5.81 17.70 10.23
CA LEU A 67 -6.70 18.61 10.92
C LEU A 67 -5.87 19.46 11.86
N ARG A 68 -5.88 20.75 11.63
CA ARG A 68 -5.06 21.71 12.37
C ARG A 68 -5.28 21.59 13.87
N GLY A 69 -4.19 21.40 14.62
CA GLY A 69 -4.24 21.27 16.07
C GLY A 69 -4.69 19.89 16.55
N GLN A 70 -5.09 19.00 15.67
CA GLN A 70 -5.58 17.66 16.03
C GLN A 70 -4.70 16.53 15.55
N GLY A 71 -4.07 16.68 14.38
CA GLY A 71 -3.16 15.67 13.81
C GLY A 71 -3.57 15.20 12.43
N THR A 72 -2.97 14.08 12.02
CA THR A 72 -3.21 13.47 10.72
C THR A 72 -4.05 12.22 10.90
N PHE A 73 -5.05 12.07 10.06
CA PHE A 73 -6.04 11.00 10.14
C PHE A 73 -6.24 10.34 8.80
N ILE A 74 -6.56 9.05 8.82
CA ILE A 74 -7.08 8.37 7.63
C ILE A 74 -8.42 9.02 7.32
N LYS A 75 -8.63 9.38 6.05
CA LYS A 75 -9.86 10.03 5.64
C LYS A 75 -11.05 9.11 5.90
N ASN A 76 -12.13 9.67 6.42
CA ASN A 76 -13.31 8.89 6.77
C ASN A 76 -14.21 8.68 5.55
N ASP A 77 -13.70 7.88 4.60
CA ASP A 77 -14.38 7.58 3.35
C ASP A 77 -14.19 6.10 2.99
N SER A 78 -15.19 5.30 3.32
CA SER A 78 -15.13 3.86 3.10
C SER A 78 -15.11 3.48 1.62
N ALA A 79 -15.67 4.31 0.75
CA ALA A 79 -15.65 4.05 -0.69
C ALA A 79 -14.22 4.11 -1.25
N ILE A 80 -13.42 5.08 -0.78
CA ILE A 80 -12.02 5.20 -1.18
C ILE A 80 -11.24 3.96 -0.73
N LEU A 81 -11.49 3.47 0.49
CA LEU A 81 -10.79 2.29 1.01
C LEU A 81 -11.12 1.03 0.21
N GLN A 82 -12.37 0.85 -0.17
CA GLN A 82 -12.79 -0.27 -1.02
C GLN A 82 -12.11 -0.20 -2.39
N SER A 83 -12.05 0.99 -2.97
CA SER A 83 -11.39 1.23 -4.25
C SER A 83 -9.90 0.89 -4.19
N ILE A 84 -9.21 1.28 -3.13
CA ILE A 84 -7.79 0.99 -2.94
C ILE A 84 -7.54 -0.51 -2.90
N ARG A 85 -8.34 -1.22 -2.12
CA ARG A 85 -8.20 -2.68 -2.00
C ARG A 85 -8.38 -3.36 -3.35
N SER A 86 -9.42 -2.97 -4.09
CA SER A 86 -9.70 -3.51 -5.40
C SER A 86 -8.58 -3.23 -6.40
N GLU A 87 -8.09 -1.98 -6.44
CA GLU A 87 -7.01 -1.60 -7.34
C GLU A 87 -5.72 -2.34 -7.05
N MET A 88 -5.37 -2.49 -5.76
CA MET A 88 -4.16 -3.19 -5.38
C MET A 88 -4.25 -4.69 -5.73
N ALA A 89 -5.41 -5.29 -5.51
CA ALA A 89 -5.62 -6.69 -5.86
C ALA A 89 -5.52 -6.90 -7.37
N GLN A 90 -6.14 -6.01 -8.16
CA GLN A 90 -6.06 -6.07 -9.62
C GLN A 90 -4.63 -5.90 -10.12
N ALA A 91 -3.89 -4.97 -9.52
CA ALA A 91 -2.49 -4.76 -9.89
C ALA A 91 -1.63 -6.00 -9.61
N ALA A 92 -1.88 -6.67 -8.48
CA ALA A 92 -1.17 -7.89 -8.13
C ALA A 92 -1.48 -9.03 -9.11
N VAL A 93 -2.74 -9.17 -9.50
CA VAL A 93 -3.15 -10.16 -10.51
C VAL A 93 -2.47 -9.87 -11.84
N GLN A 94 -2.48 -8.61 -12.26
CA GLN A 94 -1.87 -8.22 -13.53
C GLN A 94 -0.37 -8.50 -13.53
N GLN A 95 0.31 -8.22 -12.41
CA GLN A 95 1.74 -8.51 -12.29
C GLN A 95 2.02 -10.01 -12.38
N PHE A 96 1.20 -10.82 -11.72
CA PHE A 96 1.28 -12.28 -11.79
C PHE A 96 1.17 -12.76 -13.24
N ILE A 97 0.19 -12.24 -13.97
CA ILE A 97 -0.04 -12.62 -15.38
C ILE A 97 1.17 -12.24 -16.24
N GLU A 98 1.69 -11.03 -16.05
CA GLU A 98 2.87 -10.57 -16.81
C GLU A 98 4.09 -11.44 -16.54
N ASP A 99 4.32 -11.77 -15.27
CA ASP A 99 5.45 -12.62 -14.87
C ASP A 99 5.34 -14.00 -15.50
N MET A 100 4.15 -14.60 -15.46
CA MET A 100 3.92 -15.91 -16.03
C MET A 100 4.06 -15.91 -17.55
N ARG A 101 3.54 -14.89 -18.21
CA ARG A 101 3.71 -14.75 -19.68
C ARG A 101 5.18 -14.64 -20.04
N GLY A 102 5.96 -13.92 -19.25
CA GLY A 102 7.39 -13.79 -19.44
C GLY A 102 8.13 -15.13 -19.37
N LEU A 103 7.53 -16.11 -18.68
CA LEU A 103 8.07 -17.48 -18.60
C LEU A 103 7.48 -18.41 -19.63
N GLY A 104 6.63 -17.92 -20.53
CA GLY A 104 5.99 -18.74 -21.55
C GLY A 104 4.82 -19.58 -21.04
N ILE A 105 4.30 -19.24 -19.86
CA ILE A 105 3.17 -19.97 -19.27
C ILE A 105 1.87 -19.48 -19.89
N GLU A 106 1.07 -20.41 -20.40
CA GLU A 106 -0.22 -20.09 -21.01
C GLU A 106 -1.31 -19.88 -19.95
N PRO A 107 -2.41 -19.17 -20.27
CA PRO A 107 -3.45 -18.85 -19.28
C PRO A 107 -4.02 -20.05 -18.53
N GLU A 108 -4.25 -21.15 -19.22
CA GLU A 108 -4.79 -22.36 -18.59
C GLU A 108 -3.83 -22.94 -17.56
N GLU A 109 -2.54 -22.93 -17.89
CA GLU A 109 -1.51 -23.43 -16.98
C GLU A 109 -1.37 -22.50 -15.77
N MET A 110 -1.45 -21.18 -15.98
CA MET A 110 -1.45 -20.21 -14.88
C MET A 110 -2.55 -20.52 -13.86
N ALA A 111 -3.76 -20.70 -14.37
CA ALA A 111 -4.92 -20.97 -13.52
C ALA A 111 -4.75 -22.28 -12.76
N HIS A 112 -4.24 -23.31 -13.43
CA HIS A 112 -4.00 -24.62 -12.80
C HIS A 112 -2.95 -24.53 -11.70
N MET A 113 -1.82 -23.90 -11.98
CA MET A 113 -0.73 -23.75 -11.01
C MET A 113 -1.19 -22.96 -9.78
N LEU A 114 -1.94 -21.89 -10.01
CA LEU A 114 -2.47 -21.07 -8.92
C LEU A 114 -3.42 -21.89 -8.03
N ARG A 115 -4.32 -22.65 -8.64
CA ARG A 115 -5.26 -23.48 -7.90
C ARG A 115 -4.54 -24.54 -7.05
N VAL A 116 -3.55 -25.21 -7.64
CA VAL A 116 -2.78 -26.23 -6.94
C VAL A 116 -2.05 -25.62 -5.74
N THR A 117 -1.41 -24.46 -5.94
CA THR A 117 -0.65 -23.78 -4.89
C THR A 117 -1.58 -23.32 -3.76
N LEU A 118 -2.72 -22.73 -4.10
CA LEU A 118 -3.68 -22.27 -3.10
C LEU A 118 -4.24 -23.44 -2.28
N ASN A 119 -4.47 -24.58 -2.91
CA ASN A 119 -4.98 -25.78 -2.20
C ASN A 119 -3.94 -26.34 -1.22
N LYS A 120 -2.64 -26.20 -1.52
CA LYS A 120 -1.58 -26.66 -0.62
C LYS A 120 -1.46 -25.75 0.61
N GLU A 121 -1.71 -24.45 0.44
CA GLU A 121 -1.61 -23.49 1.53
C GLU A 121 -2.88 -23.44 2.39
N GLY A 122 -3.99 -23.75 1.77
CA GLY A 122 -5.29 -23.73 2.42
C GLY A 122 -5.67 -25.06 2.96
#